data_0ecb523ecc27e64df5b4bebb4975041f
#
_entry.id   0ecb523ecc27e64df5b4bebb4975041f
#
_cell.length_a   1.000
_cell.length_b   1.000
_cell.length_c   1.000
_cell.angle_alpha   90.00
_cell.angle_beta   90.00
_cell.angle_gamma   90.00
#
_symmetry.space_group_name_H-M   'P 1'
#
loop_
_entity.id
_entity.type
_entity.pdbx_description
1 polymer ?
#
loop_
_entity_poly.entity_id
_entity_poly.type
_entity_poly.pdbx_seq_one_letter_code
_entity_poly.pdbx_strand_id
1 'polypeptide(L)'
;MRVLFIGGTGVISSACSRLALDRGIALTLLNRGQSRTPLPAGAEVLHADMRDPQAVKAALGAATFDAVVDWIAYTPADVEADLALFRGRTGQYVFISTASAYLKPAALPIVESAPLGNPHWAYSRAKIACEERLMRAFHEEGFPVTIVRPSHTYDATKLPMYGRYTVIDRMRRGEPVIVHGDGTSLWVLTHHEDFARGFVGLLGNHRALGEAFHITSDEVLTWNQIFLWLGKAAGVEPRWVHVASETIAAFDAEWGASLLGDKSHSVMFDNSKVRRYVPDYVATIPFAQGAREIIAWHDADPARQVVDPALNALFDRIIAAVG
;
A
#
# COMPACT_ATOMS: atom_id res chain seq x y z
N MET A 1 17.44 17.16 8.50
CA MET A 1 16.54 16.17 9.15
C MET A 1 17.10 14.78 8.89
N ARG A 2 17.24 13.96 9.93
CA ARG A 2 17.71 12.56 9.87
C ARG A 2 16.51 11.64 10.00
N VAL A 3 16.32 10.77 9.03
CA VAL A 3 15.17 9.87 8.97
C VAL A 3 15.62 8.43 8.82
N LEU A 4 15.02 7.53 9.58
CA LEU A 4 15.20 6.09 9.43
C LEU A 4 13.97 5.49 8.75
N PHE A 5 14.17 4.74 7.66
CA PHE A 5 13.15 3.86 7.10
C PHE A 5 13.47 2.40 7.41
N ILE A 6 12.60 1.73 8.13
CA ILE A 6 12.63 0.29 8.33
C ILE A 6 11.96 -0.34 7.11
N GLY A 7 12.76 -0.93 6.22
CA GLY A 7 12.37 -1.32 4.86
C GLY A 7 12.84 -0.28 3.83
N GLY A 8 11.94 0.39 3.11
CA GLY A 8 12.28 1.48 2.19
C GLY A 8 12.49 1.07 0.71
N THR A 9 12.30 -0.22 0.35
CA THR A 9 12.47 -0.75 -1.01
C THR A 9 11.21 -1.38 -1.60
N GLY A 10 10.06 -1.23 -0.95
CA GLY A 10 8.75 -1.69 -1.44
C GLY A 10 8.11 -0.73 -2.44
N VAL A 11 6.90 -1.06 -2.91
CA VAL A 11 6.15 -0.30 -3.92
C VAL A 11 6.09 1.19 -3.60
N ILE A 12 5.56 1.57 -2.45
CA ILE A 12 5.44 2.98 -2.07
C ILE A 12 6.70 3.51 -1.40
N SER A 13 7.37 2.70 -0.59
CA SER A 13 8.53 3.15 0.15
C SER A 13 9.72 3.50 -0.74
N SER A 14 9.88 2.87 -1.92
CA SER A 14 10.95 3.21 -2.87
C SER A 14 10.80 4.62 -3.44
N ALA A 15 9.57 5.06 -3.78
CA ALA A 15 9.31 6.42 -4.22
C ALA A 15 9.50 7.42 -3.06
N CYS A 16 9.06 7.07 -1.85
CA CYS A 16 9.28 7.90 -0.66
C CYS A 16 10.78 8.06 -0.35
N SER A 17 11.58 6.99 -0.50
CA SER A 17 13.03 7.03 -0.29
C SER A 17 13.71 7.97 -1.28
N ARG A 18 13.38 7.86 -2.59
CA ARG A 18 13.93 8.77 -3.62
C ARG A 18 13.56 10.22 -3.33
N LEU A 19 12.26 10.50 -3.12
CA LEU A 19 11.80 11.85 -2.88
C LEU A 19 12.36 12.46 -1.58
N ALA A 20 12.56 11.66 -0.54
CA ALA A 20 13.20 12.11 0.69
C ALA A 20 14.64 12.58 0.44
N LEU A 21 15.42 11.81 -0.32
CA LEU A 21 16.79 12.17 -0.70
C LEU A 21 16.82 13.43 -1.60
N ASP A 22 15.92 13.51 -2.59
CA ASP A 22 15.79 14.66 -3.48
C ASP A 22 15.46 15.96 -2.71
N ARG A 23 14.77 15.83 -1.57
CA ARG A 23 14.48 16.94 -0.64
C ARG A 23 15.61 17.21 0.37
N GLY A 24 16.76 16.56 0.25
CA GLY A 24 17.91 16.76 1.13
C GLY A 24 17.75 16.13 2.54
N ILE A 25 16.86 15.16 2.70
CA ILE A 25 16.72 14.42 3.95
C ILE A 25 17.88 13.42 4.05
N ALA A 26 18.58 13.43 5.18
CA ALA A 26 19.59 12.41 5.51
C ALA A 26 18.86 11.09 5.84
N LEU A 27 18.75 10.21 4.83
CA LEU A 27 17.98 8.98 4.92
C LEU A 27 18.87 7.78 5.24
N THR A 28 18.53 7.06 6.29
CA THR A 28 19.08 5.75 6.64
C THR A 28 18.02 4.68 6.33
N LEU A 29 18.38 3.62 5.62
CA LEU A 29 17.53 2.46 5.35
C LEU A 29 17.99 1.28 6.23
N LEU A 30 17.10 0.72 7.02
CA LEU A 30 17.35 -0.53 7.76
C LEU A 30 16.62 -1.67 7.04
N ASN A 31 17.35 -2.62 6.48
CA ASN A 31 16.78 -3.75 5.75
C ASN A 31 17.66 -5.00 5.85
N ARG A 32 17.15 -6.14 5.36
CA ARG A 32 17.87 -7.43 5.41
C ARG A 32 18.86 -7.63 4.26
N GLY A 33 19.00 -6.68 3.33
CA GLY A 33 19.86 -6.83 2.15
C GLY A 33 19.36 -7.85 1.11
N GLN A 34 18.10 -8.29 1.19
CA GLN A 34 17.55 -9.35 0.33
C GLN A 34 16.66 -8.83 -0.81
N SER A 35 16.37 -7.54 -0.83
CA SER A 35 15.57 -6.93 -1.89
C SER A 35 16.35 -6.88 -3.20
N ARG A 36 15.67 -7.19 -4.32
CA ARG A 36 16.20 -6.99 -5.67
C ARG A 36 15.99 -5.56 -6.18
N THR A 37 15.19 -4.76 -5.47
CA THR A 37 14.99 -3.34 -5.83
C THR A 37 16.28 -2.60 -5.55
N PRO A 38 16.82 -1.86 -6.52
CA PRO A 38 18.01 -1.04 -6.31
C PRO A 38 17.82 -0.05 -5.16
N LEU A 39 18.84 0.05 -4.32
CA LEU A 39 18.85 1.04 -3.25
C LEU A 39 19.00 2.44 -3.85
N PRO A 40 18.31 3.46 -3.35
CA PRO A 40 18.46 4.81 -3.85
C PRO A 40 19.85 5.35 -3.50
N ALA A 41 20.51 5.95 -4.50
CA ALA A 41 21.82 6.56 -4.33
C ALA A 41 21.75 7.68 -3.29
N GLY A 42 22.70 7.71 -2.34
CA GLY A 42 22.76 8.71 -1.26
C GLY A 42 22.10 8.32 0.04
N ALA A 43 21.42 7.17 0.11
CA ALA A 43 20.95 6.63 1.40
C ALA A 43 22.07 5.90 2.13
N GLU A 44 22.15 6.10 3.44
CA GLU A 44 22.89 5.20 4.32
C GLU A 44 22.13 3.87 4.46
N VAL A 45 22.84 2.74 4.45
CA VAL A 45 22.20 1.42 4.54
C VAL A 45 22.74 0.65 5.72
N LEU A 46 21.86 0.23 6.61
CA LEU A 46 22.14 -0.66 7.72
C LEU A 46 21.45 -2.02 7.44
N HIS A 47 22.18 -3.10 7.74
CA HIS A 47 21.65 -4.45 7.54
C HIS A 47 21.33 -5.11 8.89
N ALA A 48 20.02 -5.34 9.13
CA ALA A 48 19.51 -6.16 10.23
C ALA A 48 18.12 -6.71 9.89
N ASP A 49 17.75 -7.81 10.52
CA ASP A 49 16.37 -8.32 10.51
C ASP A 49 15.63 -7.76 11.73
N MET A 50 14.48 -7.10 11.52
CA MET A 50 13.65 -6.56 12.60
C MET A 50 13.19 -7.62 13.61
N ARG A 51 13.19 -8.89 13.21
CA ARG A 51 12.91 -10.03 14.10
C ARG A 51 14.05 -10.38 15.04
N ASP A 52 15.23 -9.77 14.86
CA ASP A 52 16.37 -9.88 15.77
C ASP A 52 16.65 -8.51 16.44
N PRO A 53 16.05 -8.23 17.61
CA PRO A 53 16.21 -6.96 18.29
C PRO A 53 17.66 -6.65 18.70
N GLN A 54 18.49 -7.68 18.88
CA GLN A 54 19.90 -7.48 19.22
C GLN A 54 20.72 -7.01 18.02
N ALA A 55 20.53 -7.64 16.86
CA ALA A 55 21.13 -7.22 15.61
C ALA A 55 20.71 -5.78 15.25
N VAL A 56 19.42 -5.44 15.42
CA VAL A 56 18.91 -4.08 15.18
C VAL A 56 19.55 -3.07 16.14
N LYS A 57 19.62 -3.37 17.44
CA LYS A 57 20.31 -2.49 18.44
C LYS A 57 21.77 -2.29 18.11
N ALA A 58 22.47 -3.34 17.70
CA ALA A 58 23.87 -3.25 17.30
C ALA A 58 24.04 -2.37 16.05
N ALA A 59 23.20 -2.55 15.02
CA ALA A 59 23.25 -1.77 13.80
C ALA A 59 22.93 -0.29 14.02
N LEU A 60 21.94 0.03 14.86
CA LEU A 60 21.52 1.40 15.17
C LEU A 60 22.43 2.09 16.19
N GLY A 61 23.15 1.34 17.05
CA GLY A 61 23.94 1.89 18.13
C GLY A 61 23.15 2.87 18.99
N ALA A 62 23.73 4.05 19.27
CA ALA A 62 23.11 5.14 20.02
C ALA A 62 22.41 6.17 19.10
N ALA A 63 22.20 5.89 17.82
CA ALA A 63 21.62 6.84 16.87
C ALA A 63 20.21 7.27 17.29
N THR A 64 19.92 8.55 17.07
CA THR A 64 18.59 9.17 17.21
C THR A 64 18.16 9.74 15.87
N PHE A 65 16.86 9.83 15.63
CA PHE A 65 16.29 10.27 14.38
C PHE A 65 15.20 11.32 14.62
N ASP A 66 15.07 12.28 13.70
CA ASP A 66 13.97 13.22 13.72
C ASP A 66 12.66 12.49 13.40
N ALA A 67 12.70 11.49 12.48
CA ALA A 67 11.58 10.60 12.21
C ALA A 67 12.05 9.17 11.95
N VAL A 68 11.26 8.21 12.40
CA VAL A 68 11.37 6.77 12.07
C VAL A 68 10.10 6.34 11.38
N VAL A 69 10.23 5.62 10.27
CA VAL A 69 9.09 5.08 9.51
C VAL A 69 9.21 3.57 9.44
N ASP A 70 8.19 2.85 9.91
CA ASP A 70 8.13 1.41 9.71
C ASP A 70 7.17 1.05 8.57
N TRP A 71 7.75 0.48 7.49
CA TRP A 71 7.04 0.00 6.31
C TRP A 71 6.63 -1.47 6.41
N ILE A 72 7.10 -2.19 7.45
CA ILE A 72 7.02 -3.64 7.53
C ILE A 72 6.41 -4.17 8.84
N ALA A 73 5.95 -3.31 9.75
CA ALA A 73 5.19 -3.73 10.92
C ALA A 73 3.74 -4.10 10.50
N TYR A 74 3.34 -5.32 10.77
CA TYR A 74 2.03 -5.87 10.41
C TYR A 74 1.18 -6.29 11.60
N THR A 75 1.80 -6.56 12.74
CA THR A 75 1.16 -7.10 13.94
C THR A 75 1.44 -6.25 15.17
N PRO A 76 0.61 -6.34 16.23
CA PRO A 76 0.92 -5.67 17.49
C PRO A 76 2.27 -6.06 18.10
N ALA A 77 2.75 -7.29 17.84
CA ALA A 77 4.07 -7.71 18.32
C ALA A 77 5.22 -6.94 17.63
N ASP A 78 5.07 -6.63 16.33
CA ASP A 78 6.03 -5.80 15.62
C ASP A 78 6.06 -4.38 16.22
N VAL A 79 4.87 -3.82 16.50
CA VAL A 79 4.72 -2.50 17.14
C VAL A 79 5.34 -2.46 18.55
N GLU A 80 5.19 -3.51 19.36
CA GLU A 80 5.84 -3.57 20.67
C GLU A 80 7.37 -3.58 20.57
N ALA A 81 7.91 -4.29 19.57
CA ALA A 81 9.34 -4.28 19.30
C ALA A 81 9.83 -2.87 18.91
N ASP A 82 9.08 -2.16 18.08
CA ASP A 82 9.39 -0.79 17.69
C ASP A 82 9.30 0.19 18.87
N LEU A 83 8.26 0.09 19.68
CA LEU A 83 8.13 0.90 20.90
C LEU A 83 9.33 0.70 21.82
N ALA A 84 9.79 -0.53 22.00
CA ALA A 84 10.96 -0.84 22.83
C ALA A 84 12.28 -0.31 22.23
N LEU A 85 12.39 -0.23 20.90
CA LEU A 85 13.58 0.24 20.19
C LEU A 85 13.68 1.76 20.13
N PHE A 86 12.54 2.45 19.87
CA PHE A 86 12.54 3.86 19.49
C PHE A 86 12.05 4.82 20.56
N ARG A 87 11.60 4.34 21.72
CA ARG A 87 11.25 5.22 22.85
C ARG A 87 12.45 6.09 23.24
N GLY A 88 12.26 7.42 23.22
CA GLY A 88 13.31 8.42 23.48
C GLY A 88 14.38 8.54 22.40
N ARG A 89 14.19 7.89 21.24
CA ARG A 89 15.16 7.89 20.13
C ARG A 89 14.64 8.51 18.84
N THR A 90 13.36 8.87 18.80
CA THR A 90 12.74 9.53 17.65
C THR A 90 11.87 10.70 18.07
N GLY A 91 11.84 11.75 17.24
CA GLY A 91 10.91 12.86 17.37
C GLY A 91 9.53 12.61 16.74
N GLN A 92 9.46 11.64 15.81
CA GLN A 92 8.23 11.17 15.17
C GLN A 92 8.39 9.70 14.79
N TYR A 93 7.42 8.86 15.13
CA TYR A 93 7.30 7.50 14.63
C TYR A 93 6.11 7.41 13.66
N VAL A 94 6.36 7.05 12.42
CA VAL A 94 5.31 6.94 11.39
C VAL A 94 5.00 5.48 11.13
N PHE A 95 3.78 5.09 11.46
CA PHE A 95 3.26 3.75 11.21
C PHE A 95 2.49 3.71 9.88
N ILE A 96 2.84 2.78 9.02
CA ILE A 96 2.12 2.54 7.77
C ILE A 96 1.02 1.52 8.02
N SER A 97 -0.19 2.02 8.17
CA SER A 97 -1.43 1.25 8.27
C SER A 97 -2.04 0.95 6.89
N THR A 98 -3.34 0.97 6.76
CA THR A 98 -4.08 0.69 5.52
C THR A 98 -5.45 1.34 5.52
N ALA A 99 -5.95 1.80 4.38
CA ALA A 99 -7.34 2.24 4.23
C ALA A 99 -8.36 1.10 4.29
N SER A 100 -7.93 -0.17 4.17
CA SER A 100 -8.82 -1.31 4.42
C SER A 100 -9.20 -1.49 5.89
N ALA A 101 -8.60 -0.69 6.80
CA ALA A 101 -8.98 -0.61 8.20
C ALA A 101 -10.33 0.07 8.42
N TYR A 102 -10.78 0.96 7.53
CA TYR A 102 -12.10 1.57 7.64
C TYR A 102 -13.21 0.54 7.53
N LEU A 103 -14.17 0.62 8.45
CA LEU A 103 -15.35 -0.25 8.43
C LEU A 103 -16.17 0.02 7.16
N LYS A 104 -16.54 -1.05 6.47
CA LYS A 104 -17.32 -0.98 5.22
C LYS A 104 -18.63 -1.75 5.35
N PRO A 105 -19.70 -1.27 4.65
CA PRO A 105 -19.77 -0.06 3.83
C PRO A 105 -19.60 1.21 4.67
N ALA A 106 -18.91 2.22 4.12
CA ALA A 106 -18.68 3.50 4.77
C ALA A 106 -19.48 4.63 4.09
N ALA A 107 -19.76 5.70 4.85
CA ALA A 107 -20.23 6.95 4.25
C ALA A 107 -19.15 7.54 3.34
N LEU A 108 -19.54 8.08 2.19
CA LEU A 108 -18.62 8.67 1.22
C LEU A 108 -18.79 10.20 1.17
N PRO A 109 -17.71 10.97 1.06
CA PRO A 109 -16.31 10.51 1.08
C PRO A 109 -15.86 10.05 2.48
N ILE A 110 -14.95 9.06 2.52
CA ILE A 110 -14.36 8.57 3.77
C ILE A 110 -13.41 9.65 4.30
N VAL A 111 -13.54 9.95 5.59
CA VAL A 111 -12.64 10.83 6.36
C VAL A 111 -11.85 10.01 7.39
N GLU A 112 -10.75 10.55 7.93
CA GLU A 112 -9.88 9.80 8.85
C GLU A 112 -10.55 9.44 10.18
N SER A 113 -11.61 10.15 10.58
CA SER A 113 -12.43 9.84 11.75
C SER A 113 -13.51 8.78 11.50
N ALA A 114 -13.63 8.24 10.28
CA ALA A 114 -14.56 7.16 9.99
C ALA A 114 -14.24 5.92 10.86
N PRO A 115 -15.26 5.16 11.29
CA PRO A 115 -15.06 3.98 12.13
C PRO A 115 -14.10 2.97 11.51
N LEU A 116 -13.30 2.31 12.36
CA LEU A 116 -12.41 1.22 11.97
C LEU A 116 -13.07 -0.13 12.28
N GLY A 117 -12.85 -1.09 11.40
CA GLY A 117 -13.33 -2.47 11.57
C GLY A 117 -13.24 -3.24 10.26
N ASN A 118 -12.97 -4.53 10.35
CA ASN A 118 -12.98 -5.41 9.17
C ASN A 118 -13.33 -6.85 9.60
N PRO A 119 -14.58 -7.31 9.42
CA PRO A 119 -14.98 -8.65 9.83
C PRO A 119 -14.39 -9.77 8.97
N HIS A 120 -13.98 -9.46 7.74
CA HIS A 120 -13.58 -10.47 6.75
C HIS A 120 -12.07 -10.68 6.65
N TRP A 121 -11.25 -9.63 6.82
CA TRP A 121 -9.83 -9.68 6.48
C TRP A 121 -8.92 -9.55 7.71
N ALA A 122 -8.19 -10.63 8.03
CA ALA A 122 -7.30 -10.68 9.19
C ALA A 122 -6.18 -9.63 9.14
N TYR A 123 -5.64 -9.35 7.94
CA TYR A 123 -4.66 -8.30 7.72
C TYR A 123 -5.14 -6.93 8.23
N SER A 124 -6.35 -6.54 7.86
CA SER A 124 -6.93 -5.26 8.29
C SER A 124 -7.15 -5.21 9.80
N ARG A 125 -7.63 -6.32 10.40
CA ARG A 125 -7.78 -6.40 11.87
C ARG A 125 -6.45 -6.26 12.60
N ALA A 126 -5.39 -6.89 12.10
CA ALA A 126 -4.05 -6.75 12.68
C ALA A 126 -3.54 -5.30 12.61
N LYS A 127 -3.75 -4.62 11.47
CA LYS A 127 -3.38 -3.20 11.33
C LYS A 127 -4.19 -2.29 12.28
N ILE A 128 -5.49 -2.54 12.46
CA ILE A 128 -6.33 -1.81 13.44
C ILE A 128 -5.77 -1.99 14.86
N ALA A 129 -5.45 -3.21 15.26
CA ALA A 129 -4.87 -3.49 16.58
C ALA A 129 -3.50 -2.79 16.77
N CYS A 130 -2.70 -2.67 15.70
CA CYS A 130 -1.46 -1.86 15.74
C CYS A 130 -1.76 -0.38 15.98
N GLU A 131 -2.73 0.19 15.27
CA GLU A 131 -3.12 1.60 15.46
C GLU A 131 -3.59 1.86 16.89
N GLU A 132 -4.47 1.00 17.43
CA GLU A 132 -4.98 1.10 18.81
C GLU A 132 -3.84 1.06 19.82
N ARG A 133 -2.86 0.16 19.64
CA ARG A 133 -1.70 0.06 20.53
C ARG A 133 -0.81 1.31 20.46
N LEU A 134 -0.57 1.82 19.26
CA LEU A 134 0.24 3.04 19.04
C LEU A 134 -0.45 4.28 19.57
N MET A 135 -1.75 4.43 19.38
CA MET A 135 -2.50 5.56 19.93
C MET A 135 -2.55 5.53 21.47
N ARG A 136 -2.61 4.34 22.06
CA ARG A 136 -2.44 4.20 23.52
C ARG A 136 -1.05 4.64 23.96
N ALA A 137 0.01 4.24 23.25
CA ALA A 137 1.37 4.68 23.55
C ALA A 137 1.53 6.21 23.42
N PHE A 138 0.86 6.83 22.45
CA PHE A 138 0.82 8.28 22.33
C PHE A 138 0.19 8.95 23.55
N HIS A 139 -0.99 8.50 23.96
CA HIS A 139 -1.74 9.15 25.07
C HIS A 139 -1.16 8.87 26.45
N GLU A 140 -0.72 7.64 26.72
CA GLU A 140 -0.32 7.20 28.04
C GLU A 140 1.20 7.28 28.29
N GLU A 141 2.00 7.14 27.21
CA GLU A 141 3.45 7.00 27.31
C GLU A 141 4.19 8.15 26.62
N GLY A 142 3.48 9.07 25.96
CA GLY A 142 4.07 10.20 25.23
C GLY A 142 4.87 9.78 23.98
N PHE A 143 4.61 8.60 23.41
CA PHE A 143 5.32 8.13 22.22
C PHE A 143 4.84 8.91 20.97
N PRO A 144 5.73 9.55 20.18
CA PRO A 144 5.36 10.54 19.16
C PRO A 144 4.89 9.89 17.85
N VAL A 145 3.68 9.37 17.81
CA VAL A 145 3.16 8.60 16.68
C VAL A 145 2.44 9.45 15.65
N THR A 146 2.59 9.09 14.37
CA THR A 146 1.75 9.49 13.23
C THR A 146 1.30 8.24 12.50
N ILE A 147 0.02 8.12 12.17
CA ILE A 147 -0.52 6.97 11.44
C ILE A 147 -0.79 7.38 9.99
N VAL A 148 -0.34 6.56 9.03
CA VAL A 148 -0.64 6.77 7.60
C VAL A 148 -1.38 5.55 7.06
N ARG A 149 -2.55 5.77 6.45
CA ARG A 149 -3.42 4.76 5.85
C ARG A 149 -3.40 4.89 4.32
N PRO A 150 -2.43 4.25 3.63
CA PRO A 150 -2.47 4.20 2.17
C PRO A 150 -3.73 3.48 1.70
N SER A 151 -4.32 3.94 0.59
CA SER A 151 -5.32 3.19 -0.17
C SER A 151 -4.61 2.15 -1.06
N HIS A 152 -5.22 1.72 -2.15
CA HIS A 152 -4.63 0.78 -3.07
C HIS A 152 -3.51 1.45 -3.88
N THR A 153 -2.29 1.35 -3.40
CA THR A 153 -1.11 1.91 -4.05
C THR A 153 -0.52 0.95 -5.06
N TYR A 154 0.04 1.49 -6.13
CA TYR A 154 0.67 0.72 -7.20
C TYR A 154 1.88 1.47 -7.78
N ASP A 155 2.73 0.74 -8.48
CA ASP A 155 3.82 1.22 -9.34
C ASP A 155 3.86 0.39 -10.63
N ALA A 156 4.84 0.63 -11.48
CA ALA A 156 5.00 -0.10 -12.73
C ALA A 156 5.17 -1.62 -12.55
N THR A 157 5.61 -2.07 -11.37
CA THR A 157 5.90 -3.49 -11.08
C THR A 157 4.73 -4.27 -10.51
N LYS A 158 3.65 -3.58 -10.09
CA LYS A 158 2.54 -4.18 -9.35
C LYS A 158 1.18 -3.85 -9.96
N LEU A 159 0.53 -4.85 -10.52
CA LEU A 159 -0.84 -4.72 -10.98
C LEU A 159 -1.80 -4.53 -9.80
N PRO A 160 -2.81 -3.64 -9.93
CA PRO A 160 -3.79 -3.40 -8.88
C PRO A 160 -4.92 -4.44 -8.81
N MET A 161 -4.91 -5.47 -9.64
CA MET A 161 -5.88 -6.58 -9.59
C MET A 161 -5.20 -7.89 -9.18
N TYR A 162 -6.01 -8.84 -8.72
CA TYR A 162 -5.55 -10.19 -8.44
C TYR A 162 -5.17 -10.88 -9.75
N GLY A 163 -4.02 -11.56 -9.74
CA GLY A 163 -3.62 -12.36 -10.90
C GLY A 163 -2.27 -11.98 -11.52
N ARG A 164 -1.63 -10.91 -11.07
CA ARG A 164 -0.31 -10.49 -11.58
C ARG A 164 -0.28 -10.45 -13.11
N TYR A 165 0.88 -10.75 -13.74
CA TYR A 165 1.02 -10.76 -15.19
C TYR A 165 0.07 -11.74 -15.91
N THR A 166 -0.38 -12.81 -15.24
CA THR A 166 -1.35 -13.77 -15.80
C THR A 166 -2.62 -13.08 -16.32
N VAL A 167 -3.06 -12.00 -15.68
CA VAL A 167 -4.23 -11.21 -16.18
C VAL A 167 -3.91 -10.53 -17.49
N ILE A 168 -2.73 -9.93 -17.65
CA ILE A 168 -2.31 -9.28 -18.91
C ILE A 168 -2.18 -10.32 -20.00
N ASP A 169 -1.58 -11.47 -19.72
CA ASP A 169 -1.42 -12.56 -20.65
C ASP A 169 -2.77 -13.08 -21.16
N ARG A 170 -3.73 -13.33 -20.23
CA ARG A 170 -5.10 -13.72 -20.60
C ARG A 170 -5.76 -12.69 -21.50
N MET A 171 -5.68 -11.40 -21.16
CA MET A 171 -6.23 -10.33 -22.00
C MET A 171 -5.63 -10.37 -23.42
N ARG A 172 -4.31 -10.53 -23.54
CA ARG A 172 -3.60 -10.57 -24.81
C ARG A 172 -3.95 -11.80 -25.66
N ARG A 173 -4.26 -12.94 -25.01
CA ARG A 173 -4.75 -14.15 -25.70
C ARG A 173 -6.26 -14.13 -26.00
N GLY A 174 -6.95 -13.05 -25.63
CA GLY A 174 -8.40 -12.94 -25.80
C GLY A 174 -9.20 -13.84 -24.85
N GLU A 175 -8.56 -14.37 -23.81
CA GLU A 175 -9.21 -15.15 -22.76
C GLU A 175 -9.91 -14.24 -21.74
N PRO A 176 -11.02 -14.66 -21.15
CA PRO A 176 -11.73 -13.85 -20.18
C PRO A 176 -10.94 -13.73 -18.88
N VAL A 177 -11.00 -12.55 -18.27
CA VAL A 177 -10.50 -12.26 -16.91
C VAL A 177 -11.67 -12.07 -15.96
N ILE A 178 -11.45 -12.22 -14.66
CA ILE A 178 -12.49 -12.11 -13.64
C ILE A 178 -12.54 -10.68 -13.11
N VAL A 179 -13.72 -10.07 -13.15
CA VAL A 179 -14.06 -8.84 -12.44
C VAL A 179 -15.05 -9.19 -11.33
N HIS A 180 -14.73 -8.84 -10.08
CA HIS A 180 -15.61 -9.16 -8.95
C HIS A 180 -16.87 -8.32 -8.92
N GLY A 181 -17.95 -8.90 -8.40
CA GLY A 181 -19.28 -8.27 -8.39
C GLY A 181 -19.76 -7.99 -9.80
N ASP A 182 -20.36 -6.83 -10.03
CA ASP A 182 -20.71 -6.29 -11.34
C ASP A 182 -19.64 -5.32 -11.91
N GLY A 183 -18.53 -5.16 -11.19
CA GLY A 183 -17.44 -4.26 -11.56
C GLY A 183 -17.76 -2.78 -11.40
N THR A 184 -18.89 -2.40 -10.81
CA THR A 184 -19.31 -0.99 -10.68
C THR A 184 -18.92 -0.34 -9.36
N SER A 185 -18.44 -1.11 -8.35
CA SER A 185 -17.95 -0.51 -7.12
C SER A 185 -16.82 0.48 -7.41
N LEU A 186 -16.90 1.64 -6.75
CA LEU A 186 -15.93 2.73 -6.91
C LEU A 186 -14.63 2.40 -6.20
N TRP A 187 -13.51 2.70 -6.83
CA TRP A 187 -12.20 2.41 -6.30
C TRP A 187 -11.21 3.56 -6.53
N VAL A 188 -10.25 3.70 -5.62
CA VAL A 188 -9.19 4.70 -5.71
C VAL A 188 -7.84 4.00 -5.79
N LEU A 189 -7.14 4.20 -6.91
CA LEU A 189 -5.77 3.75 -7.14
C LEU A 189 -4.82 4.94 -6.98
N THR A 190 -3.82 4.80 -6.14
CA THR A 190 -2.85 5.86 -5.87
C THR A 190 -1.47 5.47 -6.39
N HIS A 191 -0.97 6.24 -7.36
CA HIS A 191 0.38 6.04 -7.86
C HIS A 191 1.41 6.27 -6.75
N HIS A 192 2.46 5.46 -6.70
CA HIS A 192 3.45 5.50 -5.61
C HIS A 192 4.17 6.86 -5.50
N GLU A 193 4.36 7.57 -6.60
CA GLU A 193 4.97 8.91 -6.58
C GLU A 193 4.01 9.97 -6.02
N ASP A 194 2.72 9.87 -6.34
CA ASP A 194 1.73 10.76 -5.74
C ASP A 194 1.61 10.52 -4.23
N PHE A 195 1.60 9.25 -3.81
CA PHE A 195 1.65 8.91 -2.39
C PHE A 195 2.90 9.52 -1.71
N ALA A 196 4.07 9.41 -2.35
CA ALA A 196 5.32 9.91 -1.81
C ALA A 196 5.29 11.43 -1.57
N ARG A 197 4.63 12.22 -2.45
CA ARG A 197 4.51 13.68 -2.29
C ARG A 197 3.80 14.06 -1.00
N GLY A 198 2.67 13.42 -0.70
CA GLY A 198 1.93 13.63 0.54
C GLY A 198 2.69 13.10 1.75
N PHE A 199 3.25 11.91 1.65
CA PHE A 199 3.93 11.24 2.73
C PHE A 199 5.19 11.97 3.20
N VAL A 200 6.10 12.31 2.28
CA VAL A 200 7.37 12.98 2.63
C VAL A 200 7.13 14.37 3.24
N GLY A 201 6.02 15.03 2.87
CA GLY A 201 5.63 16.30 3.50
C GLY A 201 5.16 16.18 4.95
N LEU A 202 4.82 14.97 5.42
CA LEU A 202 4.47 14.72 6.82
C LEU A 202 5.68 14.42 7.71
N LEU A 203 6.85 14.10 7.13
CA LEU A 203 8.04 13.76 7.90
C LEU A 203 8.56 14.97 8.68
N GLY A 204 8.78 14.79 9.98
CA GLY A 204 9.24 15.85 10.89
C GLY A 204 8.15 16.90 11.22
N ASN A 205 6.91 16.70 10.80
CA ASN A 205 5.82 17.60 11.11
C ASN A 205 5.24 17.28 12.50
N HIS A 206 5.65 18.03 13.52
CA HIS A 206 5.17 17.83 14.90
C HIS A 206 3.66 18.01 15.06
N ARG A 207 2.97 18.75 14.16
CA ARG A 207 1.51 18.88 14.17
C ARG A 207 0.81 17.59 13.77
N ALA A 208 1.51 16.66 13.11
CA ALA A 208 0.98 15.36 12.71
C ALA A 208 1.06 14.30 13.82
N LEU A 209 1.64 14.62 14.98
CA LEU A 209 1.70 13.70 16.11
C LEU A 209 0.32 13.46 16.71
N GLY A 210 0.01 12.20 16.97
CA GLY A 210 -1.32 11.76 17.43
C GLY A 210 -2.39 11.72 16.33
N GLU A 211 -2.03 11.98 15.08
CA GLU A 211 -2.95 12.09 13.96
C GLU A 211 -2.86 10.90 13.00
N ALA A 212 -3.99 10.55 12.38
CA ALA A 212 -4.06 9.61 11.28
C ALA A 212 -4.32 10.36 9.96
N PHE A 213 -3.71 9.88 8.87
CA PHE A 213 -3.89 10.43 7.52
C PHE A 213 -4.12 9.30 6.54
N HIS A 214 -5.09 9.42 5.64
CA HIS A 214 -5.02 8.73 4.38
C HIS A 214 -4.39 9.64 3.32
N ILE A 215 -3.63 9.05 2.41
CA ILE A 215 -2.97 9.74 1.29
C ILE A 215 -3.37 9.00 0.03
N THR A 216 -4.27 9.58 -0.76
CA THR A 216 -4.90 8.89 -1.88
C THR A 216 -5.01 9.79 -3.11
N SER A 217 -5.17 9.19 -4.28
CA SER A 217 -5.59 9.93 -5.47
C SER A 217 -7.01 10.51 -5.29
N ASP A 218 -7.31 11.57 -6.04
CA ASP A 218 -8.67 12.08 -6.18
C ASP A 218 -9.42 11.39 -7.35
N GLU A 219 -8.72 10.61 -8.17
CA GLU A 219 -9.33 9.85 -9.26
C GLU A 219 -10.13 8.69 -8.69
N VAL A 220 -11.40 8.64 -9.05
CA VAL A 220 -12.33 7.56 -8.66
C VAL A 220 -12.74 6.79 -9.90
N LEU A 221 -12.50 5.50 -9.91
CA LEU A 221 -12.77 4.60 -11.03
C LEU A 221 -13.67 3.45 -10.58
N THR A 222 -14.47 2.91 -11.49
CA THR A 222 -15.06 1.59 -11.31
C THR A 222 -14.04 0.50 -11.63
N TRP A 223 -14.22 -0.72 -11.10
CA TRP A 223 -13.35 -1.84 -11.47
C TRP A 223 -13.40 -2.14 -12.95
N ASN A 224 -14.57 -2.00 -13.60
CA ASN A 224 -14.70 -2.13 -15.05
C ASN A 224 -13.78 -1.12 -15.78
N GLN A 225 -13.71 0.13 -15.33
CA GLN A 225 -12.81 1.13 -15.91
C GLN A 225 -11.33 0.78 -15.67
N ILE A 226 -10.98 0.24 -14.49
CA ILE A 226 -9.61 -0.18 -14.19
C ILE A 226 -9.16 -1.29 -15.16
N PHE A 227 -10.00 -2.32 -15.37
CA PHE A 227 -9.68 -3.39 -16.31
C PHE A 227 -9.64 -2.88 -17.75
N LEU A 228 -10.55 -1.97 -18.14
CA LEU A 228 -10.55 -1.34 -19.45
C LEU A 228 -9.27 -0.56 -19.74
N TRP A 229 -8.79 0.24 -18.78
CA TRP A 229 -7.54 0.99 -18.93
C TRP A 229 -6.32 0.07 -19.07
N LEU A 230 -6.29 -1.02 -18.32
CA LEU A 230 -5.21 -2.00 -18.44
C LEU A 230 -5.23 -2.69 -19.81
N GLY A 231 -6.42 -3.11 -20.28
CA GLY A 231 -6.59 -3.72 -21.61
C GLY A 231 -6.17 -2.76 -22.73
N LYS A 232 -6.61 -1.50 -22.67
CA LYS A 232 -6.19 -0.45 -23.63
C LYS A 232 -4.68 -0.25 -23.64
N ALA A 233 -4.05 -0.22 -22.46
CA ALA A 233 -2.61 -0.12 -22.37
C ALA A 233 -1.90 -1.36 -22.96
N ALA A 234 -2.47 -2.55 -22.79
CA ALA A 234 -1.97 -3.80 -23.39
C ALA A 234 -2.26 -3.94 -24.90
N GLY A 235 -2.96 -2.98 -25.52
CA GLY A 235 -3.32 -2.97 -26.92
C GLY A 235 -4.46 -3.91 -27.28
N VAL A 236 -5.33 -4.28 -26.33
CA VAL A 236 -6.45 -5.20 -26.53
C VAL A 236 -7.73 -4.68 -25.88
N GLU A 237 -8.86 -5.13 -26.39
CA GLU A 237 -10.14 -4.98 -25.70
C GLU A 237 -10.34 -6.18 -24.76
N PRO A 238 -10.37 -5.96 -23.43
CA PRO A 238 -10.42 -7.08 -22.50
C PRO A 238 -11.79 -7.73 -22.49
N ARG A 239 -11.82 -9.06 -22.49
CA ARG A 239 -13.02 -9.84 -22.19
C ARG A 239 -13.02 -10.15 -20.70
N TRP A 240 -14.15 -9.97 -20.03
CA TRP A 240 -14.30 -10.29 -18.62
C TRP A 240 -15.58 -11.04 -18.30
N VAL A 241 -15.54 -11.75 -17.18
CA VAL A 241 -16.71 -12.38 -16.56
C VAL A 241 -16.88 -11.74 -15.19
N HIS A 242 -18.08 -11.24 -14.91
CA HIS A 242 -18.46 -10.74 -13.60
C HIS A 242 -18.77 -11.91 -12.68
N VAL A 243 -18.10 -11.96 -11.52
CA VAL A 243 -18.25 -13.05 -10.55
C VAL A 243 -18.49 -12.48 -9.15
N ALA A 244 -19.54 -12.94 -8.48
CA ALA A 244 -19.82 -12.51 -7.11
C ALA A 244 -18.62 -12.77 -6.19
N SER A 245 -18.33 -11.83 -5.29
CA SER A 245 -17.18 -11.94 -4.39
C SER A 245 -17.24 -13.17 -3.49
N GLU A 246 -18.44 -13.59 -3.10
CA GLU A 246 -18.70 -14.81 -2.32
C GLU A 246 -18.35 -16.07 -3.11
N THR A 247 -18.65 -16.08 -4.43
CA THR A 247 -18.26 -17.19 -5.30
C THR A 247 -16.75 -17.26 -5.40
N ILE A 248 -16.06 -16.13 -5.62
CA ILE A 248 -14.59 -16.10 -5.62
C ILE A 248 -14.02 -16.62 -4.30
N ALA A 249 -14.61 -16.21 -3.16
CA ALA A 249 -14.19 -16.64 -1.83
C ALA A 249 -14.31 -18.15 -1.60
N ALA A 250 -15.24 -18.82 -2.27
CA ALA A 250 -15.38 -20.28 -2.20
C ALA A 250 -14.24 -21.02 -2.91
N PHE A 251 -13.57 -20.40 -3.87
CA PHE A 251 -12.42 -20.97 -4.58
C PHE A 251 -11.07 -20.53 -4.00
N ASP A 252 -10.99 -19.30 -3.50
CA ASP A 252 -9.78 -18.71 -2.90
C ASP A 252 -10.18 -17.81 -1.72
N ALA A 253 -9.96 -18.33 -0.52
CA ALA A 253 -10.38 -17.65 0.71
C ALA A 253 -9.64 -16.32 0.96
N GLU A 254 -8.36 -16.22 0.61
CA GLU A 254 -7.58 -14.98 0.80
C GLU A 254 -8.00 -13.90 -0.20
N TRP A 255 -8.17 -14.27 -1.47
CA TRP A 255 -8.73 -13.35 -2.45
C TRP A 255 -10.13 -12.89 -2.04
N GLY A 256 -10.99 -13.84 -1.65
CA GLY A 256 -12.34 -13.55 -1.14
C GLY A 256 -12.33 -12.61 0.07
N ALA A 257 -11.48 -12.85 1.06
CA ALA A 257 -11.36 -12.00 2.24
C ALA A 257 -10.97 -10.55 1.85
N SER A 258 -10.07 -10.39 0.89
CA SER A 258 -9.65 -9.07 0.38
C SER A 258 -10.76 -8.37 -0.41
N LEU A 259 -11.65 -9.11 -1.05
CA LEU A 259 -12.82 -8.57 -1.76
C LEU A 259 -13.91 -8.18 -0.75
N LEU A 260 -14.39 -9.13 0.04
CA LEU A 260 -15.49 -8.94 1.00
C LEU A 260 -15.15 -7.92 2.09
N GLY A 261 -13.88 -7.86 2.49
CA GLY A 261 -13.42 -6.91 3.50
C GLY A 261 -13.01 -5.55 2.94
N ASP A 262 -12.90 -5.39 1.61
CA ASP A 262 -12.37 -4.15 1.05
C ASP A 262 -12.93 -3.84 -0.35
N LYS A 263 -12.51 -4.56 -1.39
CA LYS A 263 -12.62 -4.14 -2.81
C LYS A 263 -14.02 -4.24 -3.40
N SER A 264 -14.92 -5.05 -2.80
CA SER A 264 -16.32 -5.12 -3.23
C SER A 264 -17.16 -3.92 -2.79
N HIS A 265 -16.62 -3.07 -1.92
CA HIS A 265 -17.27 -1.86 -1.45
C HIS A 265 -16.74 -0.63 -2.17
N SER A 266 -17.63 0.32 -2.46
CA SER A 266 -17.22 1.61 -3.01
C SER A 266 -16.42 2.41 -1.99
N VAL A 267 -15.33 3.03 -2.45
CA VAL A 267 -14.51 3.96 -1.66
C VAL A 267 -14.26 5.26 -2.44
N MET A 268 -14.30 6.35 -1.73
CA MET A 268 -13.86 7.68 -2.15
C MET A 268 -13.34 8.38 -0.89
N PHE A 269 -12.21 9.05 -0.96
CA PHE A 269 -11.56 9.63 0.21
C PHE A 269 -11.54 11.16 0.16
N ASP A 270 -11.65 11.79 1.32
CA ASP A 270 -11.48 13.23 1.48
C ASP A 270 -10.03 13.56 1.87
N ASN A 271 -9.25 14.02 0.91
CA ASN A 271 -7.84 14.39 1.12
C ASN A 271 -7.65 15.79 1.76
N SER A 272 -8.72 16.45 2.26
CA SER A 272 -8.64 17.79 2.86
C SER A 272 -7.71 17.85 4.06
N LYS A 273 -7.65 16.78 4.87
CA LYS A 273 -6.78 16.73 6.04
C LYS A 273 -5.30 16.72 5.63
N VAL A 274 -4.89 15.80 4.78
CA VAL A 274 -3.48 15.74 4.34
C VAL A 274 -3.06 17.05 3.67
N ARG A 275 -3.91 17.69 2.88
CA ARG A 275 -3.63 19.00 2.24
C ARG A 275 -3.45 20.14 3.23
N ARG A 276 -4.11 20.12 4.38
CA ARG A 276 -3.87 21.13 5.44
C ARG A 276 -2.48 21.00 6.07
N TYR A 277 -1.91 19.80 6.08
CA TYR A 277 -0.58 19.53 6.64
C TYR A 277 0.52 19.59 5.59
N VAL A 278 0.19 19.28 4.37
CA VAL A 278 1.07 19.27 3.18
C VAL A 278 0.34 20.04 2.06
N PRO A 279 0.36 21.38 2.07
CA PRO A 279 -0.43 22.20 1.13
C PRO A 279 -0.12 21.93 -0.34
N ASP A 280 1.11 21.54 -0.66
CA ASP A 280 1.55 21.25 -2.03
C ASP A 280 1.18 19.83 -2.49
N TYR A 281 0.47 19.06 -1.66
CA TYR A 281 0.04 17.73 -2.03
C TYR A 281 -1.07 17.76 -3.07
N VAL A 282 -0.75 17.29 -4.26
CA VAL A 282 -1.70 17.04 -5.35
C VAL A 282 -1.35 15.70 -6.00
N ALA A 283 -2.32 14.81 -6.11
CA ALA A 283 -2.19 13.59 -6.91
C ALA A 283 -2.41 13.95 -8.39
N THR A 284 -1.42 13.71 -9.23
CA THR A 284 -1.41 14.16 -10.62
C THR A 284 -1.30 13.04 -11.65
N ILE A 285 -1.07 11.81 -11.21
CA ILE A 285 -0.83 10.66 -12.09
C ILE A 285 -2.11 9.81 -12.16
N PRO A 286 -2.90 9.93 -13.26
CA PRO A 286 -4.10 9.13 -13.44
C PRO A 286 -3.76 7.68 -13.73
N PHE A 287 -4.66 6.75 -13.39
CA PHE A 287 -4.42 5.33 -13.61
C PHE A 287 -4.23 4.97 -15.08
N ALA A 288 -4.85 5.70 -16.01
CA ALA A 288 -4.60 5.52 -17.45
C ALA A 288 -3.11 5.68 -17.83
N GLN A 289 -2.37 6.56 -17.13
CA GLN A 289 -0.91 6.66 -17.26
C GLN A 289 -0.22 5.47 -16.58
N GLY A 290 -0.57 5.18 -15.33
CA GLY A 290 0.03 4.07 -14.60
C GLY A 290 -0.17 2.71 -15.28
N ALA A 291 -1.32 2.48 -15.93
CA ALA A 291 -1.56 1.29 -16.73
C ALA A 291 -0.54 1.15 -17.89
N ARG A 292 -0.21 2.26 -18.58
CA ARG A 292 0.84 2.25 -19.61
C ARG A 292 2.22 1.96 -19.03
N GLU A 293 2.53 2.51 -17.86
CA GLU A 293 3.80 2.25 -17.17
C GLU A 293 3.94 0.78 -16.78
N ILE A 294 2.86 0.16 -16.25
CA ILE A 294 2.82 -1.26 -15.92
C ILE A 294 3.08 -2.12 -17.17
N ILE A 295 2.38 -1.85 -18.25
CA ILE A 295 2.55 -2.62 -19.50
C ILE A 295 3.96 -2.42 -20.06
N ALA A 296 4.45 -1.19 -20.15
CA ALA A 296 5.80 -0.89 -20.64
C ALA A 296 6.88 -1.58 -19.80
N TRP A 297 6.70 -1.65 -18.48
CA TRP A 297 7.66 -2.34 -17.61
C TRP A 297 7.70 -3.85 -17.87
N HIS A 298 6.55 -4.48 -18.06
CA HIS A 298 6.50 -5.90 -18.40
C HIS A 298 7.04 -6.18 -19.79
N ASP A 299 6.74 -5.33 -20.77
CA ASP A 299 7.15 -5.51 -22.16
C ASP A 299 8.66 -5.27 -22.37
N ALA A 300 9.28 -4.47 -21.51
CA ALA A 300 10.72 -4.19 -21.58
C ALA A 300 11.60 -5.42 -21.26
N ASP A 301 11.05 -6.46 -20.62
CA ASP A 301 11.84 -7.65 -20.26
C ASP A 301 10.93 -8.88 -20.19
N PRO A 302 11.12 -9.86 -21.09
CA PRO A 302 10.34 -11.11 -21.06
C PRO A 302 10.41 -11.88 -19.73
N ALA A 303 11.49 -11.73 -18.96
CA ALA A 303 11.62 -12.37 -17.65
C ALA A 303 10.60 -11.84 -16.62
N ARG A 304 9.96 -10.69 -16.88
CA ARG A 304 8.88 -10.11 -16.05
C ARG A 304 7.50 -10.63 -16.45
N GLN A 305 7.39 -11.29 -17.59
CA GLN A 305 6.14 -11.81 -18.15
C GLN A 305 5.84 -13.22 -17.61
N VAL A 306 5.81 -13.33 -16.27
CA VAL A 306 5.63 -14.63 -15.60
C VAL A 306 4.14 -14.96 -15.51
N VAL A 307 3.72 -15.95 -16.30
CA VAL A 307 2.39 -16.56 -16.19
C VAL A 307 2.40 -17.60 -15.08
N ASP A 308 1.45 -17.53 -14.17
CA ASP A 308 1.26 -18.53 -13.11
C ASP A 308 0.22 -19.57 -13.56
N PRO A 309 0.62 -20.84 -13.83
CA PRO A 309 -0.30 -21.86 -14.32
C PRO A 309 -1.40 -22.21 -13.30
N ALA A 310 -1.09 -22.18 -11.99
CA ALA A 310 -2.06 -22.51 -10.96
C ALA A 310 -3.15 -21.43 -10.88
N LEU A 311 -2.75 -20.18 -10.99
CA LEU A 311 -3.65 -19.04 -11.03
C LEU A 311 -4.49 -19.01 -12.31
N ASN A 312 -3.88 -19.34 -13.45
CA ASN A 312 -4.63 -19.48 -14.72
C ASN A 312 -5.72 -20.56 -14.61
N ALA A 313 -5.36 -21.75 -14.08
CA ALA A 313 -6.33 -22.82 -13.83
C ALA A 313 -7.40 -22.44 -12.78
N LEU A 314 -7.06 -21.63 -11.79
CA LEU A 314 -8.03 -21.09 -10.83
C LEU A 314 -9.07 -20.22 -11.54
N PHE A 315 -8.63 -19.32 -12.42
CA PHE A 315 -9.53 -18.48 -13.20
C PHE A 315 -10.48 -19.31 -14.06
N ASP A 316 -9.96 -20.33 -14.77
CA ASP A 316 -10.78 -21.20 -15.60
C ASP A 316 -11.84 -21.94 -14.78
N ARG A 317 -11.49 -22.46 -13.61
CA ARG A 317 -12.44 -23.14 -12.71
C ARG A 317 -13.54 -22.19 -12.21
N ILE A 318 -13.19 -20.96 -11.84
CA ILE A 318 -14.18 -19.98 -11.36
C ILE A 318 -15.11 -19.60 -12.52
N ILE A 319 -14.57 -19.33 -13.70
CA ILE A 319 -15.35 -18.95 -14.88
C ILE A 319 -16.31 -20.07 -15.28
N ALA A 320 -15.83 -21.32 -15.30
CA ALA A 320 -16.66 -22.48 -15.63
C ALA A 320 -17.80 -22.74 -14.59
N ALA A 321 -17.64 -22.27 -13.37
CA ALA A 321 -18.66 -22.42 -12.33
C ALA A 321 -19.80 -21.40 -12.42
N VAL A 322 -19.65 -20.33 -13.20
CA VAL A 322 -20.65 -19.24 -13.33
C VAL A 322 -21.21 -19.08 -14.74
N GLY A 323 -20.65 -19.78 -15.72
CA GLY A 323 -21.14 -19.86 -17.13
C GLY A 323 -21.83 -21.14 -17.40
#